data_0ed901bf733d71b95b1775608d9fb004
#
_entry.id   0ed901bf733d71b95b1775608d9fb004
#
_cell.length_a   1.000
_cell.length_b   1.000
_cell.length_c   1.000
_cell.angle_alpha   90.00
_cell.angle_beta   90.00
_cell.angle_gamma   90.00
#
_symmetry.space_group_name_H-M   'P 1'
#
loop_
_entity.id
_entity.type
_entity.pdbx_description
1 polymer ?
#
loop_
_entity_poly.entity_id
_entity_poly.type
_entity_poly.pdbx_seq_one_letter_code
_entity_poly.pdbx_strand_id
1 'polypeptide(L)'
;MRRYDQSRHAKDVISARQIQLAWLERVLDSPDLVEADRDDPELVRHIGRIKEHGNRALRVAFNKSMGPVKIVTVYFDRKMKGRL
;
A
#
# COMPACT_ATOMS: atom_id res chain seq x y z
N MET A 1 -10.53 11.44 3.03
CA MET A 1 -9.78 10.56 2.10
C MET A 1 -8.58 11.29 1.54
N ARG A 2 -7.42 10.64 1.55
CA ARG A 2 -6.18 11.22 1.02
C ARG A 2 -6.18 11.18 -0.50
N ARG A 3 -5.75 12.26 -1.14
CA ARG A 3 -5.55 12.26 -2.60
C ARG A 3 -4.24 11.55 -2.91
N TYR A 4 -4.23 10.77 -3.98
CA TYR A 4 -3.05 10.05 -4.42
C TYR A 4 -3.10 9.80 -5.92
N ASP A 5 -1.92 9.65 -6.51
CA ASP A 5 -1.76 9.20 -7.88
C ASP A 5 -1.24 7.76 -7.88
N GLN A 6 -1.41 7.08 -9.00
CA GLN A 6 -0.95 5.71 -9.17
C GLN A 6 0.04 5.66 -10.32
N SER A 7 1.19 5.01 -10.11
CA SER A 7 2.09 4.71 -11.22
C SER A 7 1.41 3.71 -12.15
N ARG A 8 1.92 3.59 -13.38
CA ARG A 8 1.37 2.61 -14.32
C ARG A 8 1.48 1.19 -13.75
N HIS A 9 2.63 0.88 -13.16
CA HIS A 9 2.83 -0.41 -12.52
C HIS A 9 1.79 -0.67 -11.42
N ALA A 10 1.53 0.33 -10.57
CA ALA A 10 0.54 0.19 -9.51
C ALA A 10 -0.85 -0.06 -10.08
N LYS A 11 -1.23 0.69 -11.13
CA LYS A 11 -2.53 0.48 -11.79
C LYS A 11 -2.66 -0.93 -12.33
N ASP A 12 -1.60 -1.44 -12.96
CA ASP A 12 -1.61 -2.78 -13.55
C ASP A 12 -1.75 -3.84 -12.47
N VAL A 13 -1.03 -3.71 -11.36
CA VAL A 13 -1.09 -4.66 -10.25
C VAL A 13 -2.47 -4.65 -9.60
N ILE A 14 -3.00 -3.47 -9.33
CA ILE A 14 -4.32 -3.31 -8.72
C ILE A 14 -5.38 -4.01 -9.57
N SER A 15 -5.33 -3.80 -10.88
CA SER A 15 -6.26 -4.44 -11.80
C SER A 15 -6.05 -5.95 -11.87
N ALA A 16 -4.81 -6.39 -12.04
CA ALA A 16 -4.50 -7.82 -12.21
C ALA A 16 -4.80 -8.63 -10.95
N ARG A 17 -4.60 -8.05 -9.78
CA ARG A 17 -4.84 -8.73 -8.50
C ARG A 17 -6.20 -8.42 -7.90
N GLN A 18 -7.00 -7.61 -8.59
CA GLN A 18 -8.34 -7.22 -8.15
C GLN A 18 -8.33 -6.62 -6.74
N ILE A 19 -7.36 -5.73 -6.50
CA ILE A 19 -7.23 -5.03 -5.23
C ILE A 19 -8.26 -3.91 -5.20
N GLN A 20 -9.12 -3.91 -4.19
CA GLN A 20 -10.14 -2.89 -4.06
C GLN A 20 -9.51 -1.56 -3.62
N LEU A 21 -9.92 -0.47 -4.26
CA LEU A 21 -9.39 0.85 -3.91
C LEU A 21 -9.72 1.23 -2.47
N ALA A 22 -10.84 0.76 -1.95
CA ALA A 22 -11.20 1.00 -0.56
C ALA A 22 -10.16 0.43 0.40
N TRP A 23 -9.58 -0.73 0.09
CA TRP A 23 -8.52 -1.33 0.89
C TRP A 23 -7.25 -0.49 0.83
N LEU A 24 -6.88 -0.08 -0.37
CA LEU A 24 -5.71 0.78 -0.59
C LEU A 24 -5.81 2.06 0.22
N GLU A 25 -6.96 2.73 0.12
CA GLU A 25 -7.18 4.00 0.83
C GLU A 25 -7.17 3.81 2.33
N ARG A 26 -7.73 2.71 2.82
CA ARG A 26 -7.71 2.40 4.25
C ARG A 26 -6.29 2.23 4.76
N VAL A 27 -5.45 1.53 4.02
CA VAL A 27 -4.06 1.31 4.41
C VAL A 27 -3.26 2.61 4.34
N LEU A 28 -3.53 3.47 3.36
CA LEU A 28 -2.89 4.77 3.29
C LEU A 28 -3.22 5.65 4.49
N ASP A 29 -4.51 5.64 4.90
CA ASP A 29 -4.99 6.53 5.96
C ASP A 29 -4.75 5.98 7.36
N SER A 30 -4.83 4.66 7.52
CA SER A 30 -4.77 4.02 8.85
C SER A 30 -3.95 2.73 8.79
N PRO A 31 -2.64 2.83 8.53
CA PRO A 31 -1.80 1.64 8.46
C PRO A 31 -1.61 1.01 9.84
N ASP A 32 -1.43 -0.31 9.86
CA ASP A 32 -1.03 -1.01 11.07
C ASP A 32 0.47 -0.91 11.31
N LEU A 33 1.25 -0.75 10.23
CA LEU A 33 2.70 -0.65 10.32
C LEU A 33 3.19 0.30 9.23
N VAL A 34 4.20 1.09 9.55
CA VAL A 34 4.86 2.00 8.61
C VAL A 34 6.34 1.66 8.57
N GLU A 35 6.87 1.45 7.36
CA GLU A 35 8.29 1.18 7.16
C GLU A 35 8.89 2.19 6.19
N ALA A 36 10.07 2.71 6.52
CA ALA A 36 10.84 3.53 5.60
C ALA A 36 11.69 2.62 4.72
N ASP A 37 11.91 3.05 3.46
CA ASP A 37 12.82 2.34 2.59
C ASP A 37 14.27 2.60 3.02
N ARG A 38 15.11 1.56 2.97
CA ARG A 38 16.52 1.68 3.35
C ARG A 38 17.32 2.61 2.45
N ASP A 39 17.06 2.50 1.15
CA ASP A 39 17.89 3.11 0.12
C ASP A 39 17.32 4.41 -0.40
N ASP A 40 16.01 4.59 -0.29
CA ASP A 40 15.33 5.76 -0.80
C ASP A 40 14.50 6.42 0.31
N PRO A 41 14.97 7.56 0.86
CA PRO A 41 14.28 8.21 1.96
C PRO A 41 12.91 8.78 1.58
N GLU A 42 12.62 8.87 0.28
CA GLU A 42 11.32 9.37 -0.19
C GLU A 42 10.27 8.27 -0.29
N LEU A 43 10.68 7.00 -0.23
CA LEU A 43 9.76 5.87 -0.29
C LEU A 43 9.36 5.42 1.10
N VAL A 44 8.05 5.22 1.25
CA VAL A 44 7.46 4.74 2.50
C VAL A 44 6.53 3.58 2.18
N ARG A 45 6.48 2.59 3.04
CA ARG A 45 5.55 1.47 2.93
C ARG A 45 4.57 1.52 4.07
N HIS A 46 3.28 1.57 3.73
CA HIS A 46 2.21 1.38 4.69
C HIS A 46 1.70 -0.04 4.55
N ILE A 47 1.54 -0.73 5.68
CA ILE A 47 1.07 -2.12 5.68
C ILE A 47 -0.15 -2.18 6.58
N GLY A 48 -1.22 -2.80 6.07
CA GLY A 48 -2.44 -2.93 6.84
C GLY A 48 -3.12 -4.26 6.58
N ARG A 49 -3.78 -4.77 7.61
CA ARG A 49 -4.49 -6.03 7.53
C ARG A 49 -5.87 -5.82 6.92
N ILE A 50 -6.19 -6.63 5.91
CA ILE A 50 -7.50 -6.60 5.27
C ILE A 50 -8.31 -7.79 5.78
N LYS A 51 -9.15 -7.52 6.77
CA LYS A 51 -9.93 -8.57 7.43
C LYS A 51 -10.88 -9.29 6.47
N GLU A 52 -11.53 -8.53 5.60
CA GLU A 52 -12.48 -9.07 4.64
C GLU A 52 -11.83 -9.90 3.53
N HIS A 53 -10.50 -9.92 3.50
CA HIS A 53 -9.75 -10.71 2.51
C HIS A 53 -8.80 -11.68 3.22
N GLY A 54 -9.34 -12.44 4.18
CA GLY A 54 -8.59 -13.48 4.87
C GLY A 54 -7.50 -12.95 5.79
N ASN A 55 -7.63 -11.75 6.30
CA ASN A 55 -6.62 -11.11 7.16
C ASN A 55 -5.26 -10.97 6.48
N ARG A 56 -5.23 -10.87 5.17
CA ARG A 56 -3.98 -10.69 4.46
C ARG A 56 -3.45 -9.28 4.66
N ALA A 57 -2.14 -9.16 4.72
CA ALA A 57 -1.47 -7.87 4.84
C ALA A 57 -1.29 -7.23 3.47
N LEU A 58 -1.88 -6.05 3.28
CA LEU A 58 -1.70 -5.28 2.05
C LEU A 58 -0.57 -4.29 2.28
N ARG A 59 0.45 -4.37 1.43
CA ARG A 59 1.62 -3.50 1.48
C ARG A 59 1.52 -2.49 0.34
N VAL A 60 1.56 -1.21 0.70
CA VAL A 60 1.47 -0.10 -0.26
C VAL A 60 2.74 0.72 -0.16
N ALA A 61 3.51 0.75 -1.25
CA ALA A 61 4.71 1.59 -1.32
C ALA A 61 4.40 2.85 -2.12
N PHE A 62 4.76 4.00 -1.57
CA PHE A 62 4.47 5.27 -2.23
C PHE A 62 5.59 6.27 -2.00
N ASN A 63 5.67 7.26 -2.89
CA ASN A 63 6.61 8.37 -2.77
C ASN A 63 5.93 9.50 -2.01
N LYS A 64 6.43 9.75 -0.78
CA LYS A 64 5.83 10.75 0.11
C LYS A 64 6.18 12.19 -0.24
N SER A 65 7.20 12.38 -1.07
CA SER A 65 7.68 13.72 -1.44
C SER A 65 6.88 14.34 -2.56
N MET A 66 6.03 13.57 -3.22
CA MET A 66 5.16 14.09 -4.26
C MET A 66 3.83 14.54 -3.67
N GLY A 67 3.27 15.57 -4.23
CA GLY A 67 1.97 16.06 -3.78
C GLY A 67 1.02 16.20 -4.96
N PRO A 68 0.03 15.29 -5.13
CA PRO A 68 -0.31 14.19 -4.21
C PRO A 68 0.71 13.07 -4.22
N VAL A 69 0.73 12.25 -3.17
CA VAL A 69 1.64 11.12 -3.09
C VAL A 69 1.40 10.15 -4.25
N LYS A 70 2.46 9.52 -4.71
CA LYS A 70 2.37 8.60 -5.85
C LYS A 70 2.56 7.17 -5.38
N ILE A 71 1.56 6.34 -5.61
CA ILE A 71 1.64 4.91 -5.33
C ILE A 71 2.56 4.26 -6.34
N VAL A 72 3.61 3.63 -5.86
CA VAL A 72 4.62 3.00 -6.71
C VAL A 72 4.29 1.53 -6.93
N THR A 73 3.93 0.81 -5.87
CA THR A 73 3.53 -0.58 -5.98
C THR A 73 2.60 -0.96 -4.83
N VAL A 74 1.82 -2.02 -5.05
CA VAL A 74 0.86 -2.55 -4.08
C VAL A 74 0.88 -4.06 -4.19
N TYR A 75 0.93 -4.77 -3.06
CA TYR A 75 0.84 -6.23 -3.10
C TYR A 75 0.47 -6.79 -1.74
N PHE A 76 -0.05 -8.01 -1.73
CA PHE A 76 -0.29 -8.74 -0.48
C PHE A 76 1.00 -9.44 -0.06
N ASP A 77 1.39 -9.23 1.19
CA ASP A 77 2.61 -9.79 1.74
C ASP A 77 2.25 -10.97 2.64
N ARG A 78 2.48 -12.18 2.14
CA ARG A 78 2.17 -13.40 2.86
C ARG A 78 2.99 -13.57 4.14
N LYS A 79 4.19 -13.01 4.15
CA LYS A 79 5.09 -13.11 5.32
C LYS A 79 4.58 -12.33 6.50
N MET A 80 3.73 -11.34 6.26
CA MET A 80 3.18 -10.49 7.31
C MET A 80 1.86 -11.02 7.87
N LYS A 81 1.30 -12.06 7.29
CA LYS A 81 0.04 -12.63 7.77
C LYS A 81 0.21 -13.13 9.21
N GLY A 82 -0.68 -12.67 10.08
CA GLY A 82 -0.63 -13.02 11.48
C GLY A 82 0.34 -12.19 12.32
N ARG A 83 1.05 -11.24 11.72
CA ARG A 83 2.00 -10.38 12.44
C ARG A 83 1.46 -8.98 12.72
N LEU A 84 0.32 -8.64 12.16
CA LEU A 84 -0.29 -7.34 12.37
C LEU A 84 -1.38 -7.38 13.43
#